data_37762da17041b764d745e397ad506e44
#
_entry.id   37762da17041b764d745e397ad506e44
#
_cell.length_a   1.000
_cell.length_b   1.000
_cell.length_c   1.000
_cell.angle_alpha   90.00
_cell.angle_beta   90.00
_cell.angle_gamma   90.00
#
_symmetry.space_group_name_H-M   'P 1'
#
loop_
_entity.id
_entity.type
_entity.pdbx_description
1 polymer ?
#
loop_
_entity_poly.entity_id
_entity_poly.type
_entity_poly.pdbx_seq_one_letter_code
_entity_poly.pdbx_strand_id
1 'polypeptide(L)'
;MLDTNIVIYLATDTDLLSNDVSDILSDYSNILCISAETTRELIIGYRKKSFAIKQWKTCEDMIDSLSDFYHLEILPIDKQVAKVHSRLEIKSDHKDPSDHTIISHAIATKMPLISSDEKFPFYQKQGLQLIYNKK
;
A
#
# COMPACT_ATOMS: atom_id res chain seq x y z
N MET A 1 2.46 5.87 -3.60
CA MET A 1 1.77 4.57 -3.43
C MET A 1 1.62 4.27 -1.95
N LEU A 2 0.48 3.73 -1.54
CA LEU A 2 0.22 3.37 -0.15
C LEU A 2 0.32 1.87 0.04
N ASP A 3 1.09 1.44 1.05
CA ASP A 3 1.07 0.06 1.49
C ASP A 3 -0.28 -0.29 2.13
N THR A 4 -0.62 -1.55 2.18
CA THR A 4 -1.92 -2.04 2.67
C THR A 4 -2.24 -1.54 4.07
N ASN A 5 -1.28 -1.59 5.00
CA ASN A 5 -1.50 -1.12 6.36
C ASN A 5 -1.82 0.38 6.42
N ILE A 6 -1.22 1.18 5.54
CA ILE A 6 -1.51 2.62 5.49
C ILE A 6 -2.95 2.86 5.06
N VAL A 7 -3.44 2.10 4.08
CA VAL A 7 -4.85 2.18 3.64
C VAL A 7 -5.78 1.81 4.80
N ILE A 8 -5.47 0.75 5.53
CA ILE A 8 -6.26 0.31 6.68
C ILE A 8 -6.29 1.39 7.76
N TYR A 9 -5.13 1.98 8.09
CA TYR A 9 -5.06 3.07 9.09
C TYR A 9 -5.87 4.28 8.63
N LEU A 10 -5.76 4.66 7.35
CA LEU A 10 -6.51 5.78 6.79
C LEU A 10 -8.03 5.57 6.95
N ALA A 11 -8.48 4.34 6.80
CA ALA A 11 -9.90 4.00 6.83
C ALA A 11 -10.43 3.69 8.24
N THR A 12 -9.56 3.27 9.17
CA THR A 12 -9.99 2.80 10.49
C THR A 12 -9.50 3.66 11.66
N ASP A 13 -8.24 4.06 11.64
CA ASP A 13 -7.62 4.76 12.78
C ASP A 13 -6.46 5.64 12.30
N THR A 14 -6.79 6.89 12.00
CA THR A 14 -5.81 7.87 11.51
C THR A 14 -4.77 8.26 12.56
N ASP A 15 -4.99 7.93 13.83
CA ASP A 15 -4.00 8.17 14.88
C ASP A 15 -2.75 7.30 14.71
N LEU A 16 -2.86 6.22 13.92
CA LEU A 16 -1.72 5.36 13.57
C LEU A 16 -0.84 5.95 12.46
N LEU A 17 -1.26 7.06 11.85
CA LEU A 17 -0.46 7.76 10.85
C LEU A 17 0.39 8.84 11.50
N SER A 18 1.68 8.93 11.13
CA SER A 18 2.54 10.01 11.55
C SER A 18 2.04 11.35 11.00
N ASN A 19 2.45 12.46 11.62
CA ASN A 19 2.06 13.79 11.14
C ASN A 19 2.50 14.04 9.70
N ASP A 20 3.72 13.63 9.36
CA ASP A 20 4.26 13.78 8.01
C ASP A 20 3.42 13.02 6.98
N VAL A 21 3.04 11.78 7.31
CA VAL A 21 2.20 10.96 6.42
C VAL A 21 0.80 11.54 6.33
N SER A 22 0.21 11.97 7.45
CA SER A 22 -1.11 12.62 7.45
C SER A 22 -1.12 13.86 6.56
N ASP A 23 -0.07 14.67 6.61
CA ASP A 23 0.05 15.87 5.77
C ASP A 23 0.08 15.49 4.28
N ILE A 24 0.83 14.45 3.92
CA ILE A 24 0.89 13.98 2.53
C ILE A 24 -0.49 13.49 2.06
N LEU A 25 -1.17 12.70 2.88
CA LEU A 25 -2.47 12.13 2.52
C LEU A 25 -3.58 13.18 2.46
N SER A 26 -3.45 14.28 3.20
CA SER A 26 -4.42 15.37 3.23
C SER A 26 -4.20 16.41 2.13
N ASP A 27 -3.04 16.39 1.49
CA ASP A 27 -2.69 17.36 0.44
C ASP A 27 -3.30 16.90 -0.89
N TYR A 28 -4.35 17.61 -1.31
CA TYR A 28 -5.07 17.28 -2.54
C TYR A 28 -4.26 17.50 -3.83
N SER A 29 -3.09 18.12 -3.75
CA SER A 29 -2.18 18.22 -4.89
C SER A 29 -1.45 16.88 -5.14
N ASN A 30 -1.43 15.99 -4.17
CA ASN A 30 -0.84 14.67 -4.33
C ASN A 30 -1.83 13.70 -4.97
N ILE A 31 -1.34 12.91 -5.92
CA ILE A 31 -2.09 11.80 -6.50
C ILE A 31 -1.73 10.56 -5.68
N LEU A 32 -2.73 9.97 -5.04
CA LEU A 32 -2.54 8.78 -4.21
C LEU A 32 -2.93 7.54 -5.00
N CYS A 33 -2.12 6.51 -4.90
CA CYS A 33 -2.38 5.25 -5.61
C CYS A 33 -2.06 4.04 -4.74
N ILE A 34 -2.65 2.92 -5.10
CA ILE A 34 -2.36 1.62 -4.51
C ILE A 34 -2.09 0.60 -5.61
N SER A 35 -1.31 -0.41 -5.26
CA SER A 35 -1.11 -1.57 -6.13
C SER A 35 -2.38 -2.42 -6.20
N ALA A 36 -2.62 -3.07 -7.34
CA ALA A 36 -3.63 -4.11 -7.44
C ALA A 36 -3.42 -5.20 -6.38
N GLU A 37 -2.17 -5.45 -5.96
CA GLU A 37 -1.86 -6.38 -4.86
C GLU A 37 -2.43 -5.90 -3.53
N THR A 38 -2.35 -4.62 -3.24
CA THR A 38 -2.99 -4.05 -2.03
C THR A 38 -4.49 -4.27 -2.05
N THR A 39 -5.13 -4.09 -3.21
CA THR A 39 -6.57 -4.36 -3.35
C THR A 39 -6.88 -5.82 -3.03
N ARG A 40 -6.06 -6.75 -3.53
CA ARG A 40 -6.22 -8.18 -3.23
C ARG A 40 -6.11 -8.46 -1.74
N GLU A 41 -5.12 -7.88 -1.06
CA GLU A 41 -4.95 -8.03 0.38
C GLU A 41 -6.15 -7.48 1.17
N LEU A 42 -6.67 -6.33 0.74
CA LEU A 42 -7.84 -5.73 1.37
C LEU A 42 -9.09 -6.62 1.21
N ILE A 43 -9.27 -7.24 0.04
CA ILE A 43 -10.35 -8.20 -0.18
C ILE A 43 -10.22 -9.39 0.77
N ILE A 44 -9.02 -9.95 0.88
CA ILE A 44 -8.76 -11.08 1.78
C ILE A 44 -9.06 -10.67 3.23
N GLY A 45 -8.57 -9.51 3.67
CA GLY A 45 -8.81 -9.00 5.01
C GLY A 45 -10.28 -8.75 5.30
N TYR A 46 -11.01 -8.18 4.36
CA TYR A 46 -12.45 -7.96 4.48
C TYR A 46 -13.21 -9.27 4.67
N ARG A 47 -12.90 -10.27 3.83
CA ARG A 47 -13.56 -11.57 3.87
C ARG A 47 -13.23 -12.35 5.14
N LYS A 48 -12.05 -12.16 5.71
CA LYS A 48 -11.64 -12.76 7.00
C LYS A 48 -12.10 -11.95 8.21
N LYS A 49 -12.75 -10.81 7.99
CA LYS A 49 -13.16 -9.88 9.05
C LYS A 49 -11.98 -9.39 9.89
N SER A 50 -10.80 -9.23 9.27
CA SER A 50 -9.60 -8.71 9.93
C SER A 50 -9.74 -7.24 10.30
N PHE A 51 -10.61 -6.51 9.61
CA PHE A 51 -11.01 -5.15 9.92
C PHE A 51 -12.48 -4.99 9.56
N ALA A 52 -13.14 -4.01 10.17
CA ALA A 52 -14.53 -3.72 9.88
C ALA A 52 -14.75 -2.21 9.81
N ILE A 53 -15.42 -1.78 8.75
CA ILE A 53 -15.85 -0.41 8.57
C ILE A 53 -17.33 -0.43 8.30
N LYS A 54 -18.08 0.31 9.13
CA LYS A 54 -19.54 0.29 9.11
C LYS A 54 -20.13 0.63 7.74
N GLN A 55 -19.48 1.53 7.00
CA GLN A 55 -19.94 1.98 5.68
C GLN A 55 -19.73 0.92 4.59
N TRP A 56 -18.87 -0.05 4.82
CA TRP A 56 -18.56 -1.09 3.85
C TRP A 56 -19.42 -2.33 4.11
N LYS A 57 -20.65 -2.30 3.60
CA LYS A 57 -21.60 -3.40 3.80
C LYS A 57 -21.27 -4.61 2.95
N THR A 58 -20.61 -4.39 1.82
CA THR A 58 -20.14 -5.45 0.91
C THR A 58 -18.68 -5.20 0.54
N CYS A 59 -18.02 -6.24 0.04
CA CYS A 59 -16.65 -6.10 -0.46
C CYS A 59 -16.58 -5.13 -1.65
N GLU A 60 -17.60 -5.12 -2.50
CA GLU A 60 -17.67 -4.15 -3.61
C GLU A 60 -17.77 -2.72 -3.09
N ASP A 61 -18.55 -2.48 -2.04
CA ASP A 61 -18.62 -1.17 -1.40
C ASP A 61 -17.23 -0.69 -0.95
N MET A 62 -16.43 -1.61 -0.40
CA MET A 62 -15.06 -1.29 -0.02
C MET A 62 -14.26 -0.84 -1.25
N ILE A 63 -14.29 -1.61 -2.34
CA ILE A 63 -13.54 -1.29 -3.56
C ILE A 63 -13.97 0.08 -4.12
N ASP A 64 -15.27 0.31 -4.22
CA ASP A 64 -15.80 1.59 -4.71
C ASP A 64 -15.35 2.76 -3.81
N SER A 65 -15.34 2.55 -2.50
CA SER A 65 -14.90 3.55 -1.52
C SER A 65 -13.42 3.93 -1.68
N LEU A 66 -12.57 2.97 -2.03
CA LEU A 66 -11.15 3.27 -2.27
C LEU A 66 -10.98 4.33 -3.37
N SER A 67 -11.76 4.22 -4.45
CA SER A 67 -11.72 5.18 -5.57
C SER A 67 -12.56 6.42 -5.30
N ASP A 68 -13.80 6.25 -4.86
CA ASP A 68 -14.79 7.33 -4.83
C ASP A 68 -14.68 8.22 -3.59
N PHE A 69 -14.32 7.64 -2.45
CA PHE A 69 -14.20 8.38 -1.18
C PHE A 69 -12.75 8.76 -0.87
N TYR A 70 -11.82 7.81 -1.00
CA TYR A 70 -10.41 8.05 -0.68
C TYR A 70 -9.60 8.52 -1.88
N HIS A 71 -10.18 8.53 -3.08
CA HIS A 71 -9.55 8.99 -4.31
C HIS A 71 -8.24 8.27 -4.63
N LEU A 72 -8.18 6.97 -4.32
CA LEU A 72 -7.02 6.16 -4.60
C LEU A 72 -7.12 5.57 -6.01
N GLU A 73 -6.08 5.75 -6.81
CA GLU A 73 -5.97 5.06 -8.10
C GLU A 73 -5.45 3.65 -7.87
N ILE A 74 -6.14 2.66 -8.42
CA ILE A 74 -5.71 1.26 -8.37
C ILE A 74 -4.86 0.99 -9.61
N LEU A 75 -3.60 0.68 -9.42
CA LEU A 75 -2.65 0.46 -10.51
C LEU A 75 -2.49 -1.03 -10.79
N PRO A 76 -2.59 -1.44 -12.07
CA PRO A 76 -2.42 -2.84 -12.45
C PRO A 76 -0.95 -3.28 -12.33
N ILE A 77 -0.75 -4.57 -12.08
CA ILE A 77 0.56 -5.19 -12.09
C ILE A 77 0.83 -5.63 -13.54
N ASP A 78 1.82 -5.01 -14.15
CA ASP A 78 2.18 -5.27 -15.53
C ASP A 78 3.50 -6.04 -15.66
N LYS A 79 3.97 -6.21 -16.89
CA LYS A 79 5.21 -6.92 -17.19
C LYS A 79 6.44 -6.27 -16.53
N GLN A 80 6.47 -4.94 -16.45
CA GLN A 80 7.61 -4.24 -15.83
C GLN A 80 7.69 -4.51 -14.33
N VAL A 81 6.55 -4.52 -13.66
CA VAL A 81 6.47 -4.91 -12.25
C VAL A 81 6.97 -6.34 -12.06
N ALA A 82 6.53 -7.26 -12.91
CA ALA A 82 6.95 -8.66 -12.85
C ALA A 82 8.48 -8.79 -13.05
N LYS A 83 9.07 -8.03 -13.97
CA LYS A 83 10.50 -8.04 -14.20
C LYS A 83 11.30 -7.55 -13.00
N VAL A 84 10.86 -6.47 -12.37
CA VAL A 84 11.49 -5.98 -11.13
C VAL A 84 11.36 -7.03 -10.02
N HIS A 85 10.17 -7.62 -9.86
CA HIS A 85 9.95 -8.65 -8.85
C HIS A 85 10.88 -9.86 -9.08
N SER A 86 11.10 -10.26 -10.34
CA SER A 86 11.92 -11.43 -10.67
C SER A 86 13.39 -11.27 -10.26
N ARG A 87 13.89 -10.03 -10.18
CA ARG A 87 15.28 -9.76 -9.80
C ARG A 87 15.45 -9.10 -8.44
N LEU A 88 14.35 -8.95 -7.68
CA LEU A 88 14.40 -8.36 -6.35
C LEU A 88 15.16 -9.27 -5.41
N GLU A 89 16.18 -8.74 -4.71
CA GLU A 89 16.87 -9.44 -3.64
C GLU A 89 16.00 -9.38 -2.38
N ILE A 90 15.55 -10.53 -1.91
CA ILE A 90 14.65 -10.62 -0.76
C ILE A 90 15.44 -10.65 0.54
N LYS A 91 15.03 -9.82 1.50
CA LYS A 91 15.58 -9.85 2.85
C LYS A 91 15.33 -11.21 3.48
N SER A 92 16.34 -11.79 4.13
CA SER A 92 16.33 -13.21 4.58
C SER A 92 15.15 -13.56 5.48
N ASP A 93 14.63 -12.61 6.27
CA ASP A 93 13.51 -12.81 7.18
C ASP A 93 12.18 -12.24 6.67
N HIS A 94 12.15 -11.79 5.42
CA HIS A 94 10.97 -11.18 4.82
C HIS A 94 10.31 -12.15 3.85
N LYS A 95 9.31 -12.89 4.32
CA LYS A 95 8.71 -14.02 3.59
C LYS A 95 7.34 -13.75 2.99
N ASP A 96 6.81 -12.54 3.12
CA ASP A 96 5.48 -12.21 2.60
C ASP A 96 5.55 -11.85 1.11
N PRO A 97 5.03 -12.73 0.20
CA PRO A 97 5.08 -12.46 -1.23
C PRO A 97 4.30 -11.22 -1.65
N SER A 98 3.25 -10.88 -0.92
CA SER A 98 2.44 -9.69 -1.17
C SER A 98 3.29 -8.42 -1.02
N ASP A 99 4.09 -8.35 0.05
CA ASP A 99 5.00 -7.23 0.28
C ASP A 99 6.02 -7.10 -0.84
N HIS A 100 6.57 -8.23 -1.30
CA HIS A 100 7.55 -8.23 -2.39
C HIS A 100 6.95 -7.67 -3.67
N THR A 101 5.69 -7.97 -3.94
CA THR A 101 4.95 -7.44 -5.10
C THR A 101 4.74 -5.93 -4.97
N ILE A 102 4.32 -5.45 -3.81
CA ILE A 102 4.09 -4.01 -3.57
C ILE A 102 5.39 -3.23 -3.70
N ILE A 103 6.47 -3.73 -3.09
CA ILE A 103 7.80 -3.12 -3.20
C ILE A 103 8.25 -3.05 -4.66
N SER A 104 8.11 -4.15 -5.39
CA SER A 104 8.47 -4.22 -6.81
C SER A 104 7.66 -3.25 -7.65
N HIS A 105 6.37 -3.10 -7.33
CA HIS A 105 5.47 -2.18 -8.03
C HIS A 105 5.93 -0.73 -7.83
N ALA A 106 6.27 -0.36 -6.61
CA ALA A 106 6.76 0.99 -6.31
C ALA A 106 8.09 1.28 -7.02
N ILE A 107 9.01 0.30 -7.02
CA ILE A 107 10.30 0.43 -7.71
C ILE A 107 10.10 0.59 -9.21
N ALA A 108 9.28 -0.26 -9.82
CA ALA A 108 9.03 -0.26 -11.27
C ALA A 108 8.41 1.05 -11.75
N THR A 109 7.51 1.63 -10.96
CA THR A 109 6.84 2.89 -11.30
C THR A 109 7.60 4.12 -10.83
N LYS A 110 8.68 3.94 -10.07
CA LYS A 110 9.47 5.03 -9.47
C LYS A 110 8.62 5.94 -8.59
N MET A 111 7.64 5.37 -7.91
CA MET A 111 6.77 6.08 -6.99
C MET A 111 7.25 5.92 -5.56
N PRO A 112 7.20 6.99 -4.73
CA PRO A 112 7.40 6.83 -3.31
C PRO A 112 6.34 5.89 -2.73
N LEU A 113 6.78 4.99 -1.85
CA LEU A 113 5.91 4.05 -1.14
C LEU A 113 5.83 4.44 0.32
N ILE A 114 4.62 4.61 0.83
CA ILE A 114 4.38 4.89 2.25
C ILE A 114 4.08 3.57 2.95
N SER A 115 4.86 3.23 3.96
CA SER A 115 4.71 1.99 4.72
C SER A 115 5.18 2.18 6.16
N SER A 116 4.63 1.40 7.08
CA SER A 116 5.12 1.30 8.46
C SER A 116 5.85 -0.01 8.73
N ASP A 117 6.11 -0.82 7.71
CA ASP A 117 6.77 -2.11 7.87
C ASP A 117 8.29 -1.95 8.05
N GLU A 118 8.81 -2.48 9.15
CA GLU A 118 10.21 -2.39 9.52
C GLU A 118 11.16 -3.11 8.55
N LYS A 119 10.64 -3.98 7.69
CA LYS A 119 11.44 -4.73 6.71
C LYS A 119 11.64 -3.97 5.41
N PHE A 120 10.83 -2.95 5.15
CA PHE A 120 10.88 -2.21 3.88
C PHE A 120 12.14 -1.38 3.66
N PRO A 121 12.76 -0.77 4.71
CA PRO A 121 14.00 -0.01 4.51
C PRO A 121 15.13 -0.78 3.83
N PHE A 122 15.18 -2.10 4.00
CA PHE A 122 16.17 -2.96 3.33
C PHE A 122 16.18 -2.76 1.81
N TYR A 123 15.03 -2.48 1.21
CA TYR A 123 14.88 -2.40 -0.25
C TYR A 123 15.22 -1.02 -0.82
N GLN A 124 15.56 -0.04 0.02
CA GLN A 124 15.94 1.29 -0.45
C GLN A 124 17.20 1.25 -1.33
N LYS A 125 18.14 0.38 -1.02
CA LYS A 125 19.34 0.19 -1.84
C LYS A 125 19.04 -0.39 -3.22
N GLN A 126 17.84 -0.95 -3.42
CA GLN A 126 17.39 -1.52 -4.69
C GLN A 126 16.47 -0.59 -5.47
N GLY A 127 16.35 0.66 -5.03
CA GLY A 127 15.59 1.68 -5.73
C GLY A 127 14.24 2.03 -5.12
N LEU A 128 13.88 1.43 -3.97
CA LEU A 128 12.65 1.79 -3.27
C LEU A 128 12.79 3.20 -2.68
N GLN A 129 11.88 4.09 -3.04
CA GLN A 129 11.74 5.40 -2.40
C GLN A 129 10.73 5.24 -1.28
N LEU A 130 11.20 5.11 -0.05
CA LEU A 130 10.35 4.82 1.10
C LEU A 130 10.05 6.08 1.90
N ILE A 131 8.77 6.32 2.16
CA ILE A 131 8.29 7.26 3.17
C ILE A 131 7.81 6.41 4.34
N TYR A 132 8.62 6.36 5.40
CA TYR A 132 8.33 5.50 6.54
C TYR A 132 7.33 6.17 7.47
N ASN A 133 6.23 5.48 7.74
CA ASN A 133 5.23 5.93 8.71
C ASN A 133 5.73 5.56 10.11
N LYS A 134 6.42 6.49 10.73
CA LYS A 134 7.01 6.29 12.05
C LYS A 134 6.08 6.87 13.11
N LYS A 135 5.31 6.00 13.74
CA LYS A 135 4.36 6.42 14.76
C LYS A 135 4.64 5.76 16.12
#